data_f682b6700a0739a83a940e6f23c73a02
#
_entry.id   f682b6700a0739a83a940e6f23c73a02
#
_cell.length_a   1.000
_cell.length_b   1.000
_cell.length_c   1.000
_cell.angle_alpha   90.00
_cell.angle_beta   90.00
_cell.angle_gamma   90.00
#
_symmetry.space_group_name_H-M   'P 1'
#
loop_
_entity.id
_entity.type
_entity.pdbx_description
1 polymer ?
#
loop_
_entity_poly.entity_id
_entity_poly.type
_entity_poly.pdbx_seq_one_letter_code
_entity_poly.pdbx_strand_id
1 'polypeptide(L)'
;MEKDKNQDSIYTNKMRAGSRRTYFFDVRQTKGKDYYVSITESSKRSDGEGYDRHKLFIYKEDFNRFLECLQETINEVKNNLLPD
;
A
#
# COMPACT_ATOMS: atom_id res chain seq x y z
N MET A 1 22.98 1.45 2.15
CA MET A 1 22.39 0.91 2.51
C MET A 1 21.03 1.16 2.67
N GLU A 2 20.30 0.51 3.07
CA GLU A 2 19.01 0.68 3.19
C GLU A 2 18.55 1.65 4.10
N LYS A 3 19.32 2.10 4.91
CA LYS A 3 18.91 3.03 5.83
C LYS A 3 18.26 4.17 5.20
N ASP A 4 18.55 4.49 4.03
CA ASP A 4 17.94 5.64 3.45
C ASP A 4 16.46 5.45 3.36
N LYS A 5 16.00 4.29 3.01
CA LYS A 5 14.62 4.10 2.92
C LYS A 5 13.98 4.21 4.23
N ASN A 6 14.60 3.72 5.25
CA ASN A 6 14.01 3.80 6.55
C ASN A 6 13.94 5.22 7.02
N GLN A 7 14.92 6.03 6.71
CA GLN A 7 14.88 7.39 7.17
C GLN A 7 13.77 8.16 6.52
N ASP A 8 13.38 7.77 5.31
CA ASP A 8 12.35 8.51 4.63
C ASP A 8 10.96 8.13 5.11
N SER A 9 10.84 7.04 5.81
CA SER A 9 9.52 6.59 6.22
C SER A 9 9.22 7.12 7.61
N ILE A 10 8.22 7.95 7.74
CA ILE A 10 7.84 8.52 9.02
C ILE A 10 6.96 7.56 9.79
N TYR A 11 6.20 6.74 9.09
CA TYR A 11 5.29 5.79 9.72
C TYR A 11 5.13 4.63 8.75
N THR A 12 5.12 3.43 9.26
CA THR A 12 4.94 2.25 8.44
C THR A 12 3.88 1.35 9.05
N ASN A 13 2.96 0.93 8.24
CA ASN A 13 1.95 -0.03 8.66
C ASN A 13 2.05 -1.21 7.70
N LYS A 14 1.86 -2.42 8.21
CA LYS A 14 2.06 -3.59 7.40
C LYS A 14 0.88 -4.54 7.54
N MET A 15 0.47 -5.16 6.46
CA MET A 15 -0.62 -6.09 6.49
C MET A 15 -0.23 -7.34 5.72
N ARG A 16 -0.25 -8.50 6.37
CA ARG A 16 0.02 -9.74 5.68
C ARG A 16 -1.25 -10.22 4.99
N ALA A 17 -1.14 -10.68 3.78
CA ALA A 17 -2.29 -11.16 3.02
C ALA A 17 -1.96 -12.56 2.54
N GLY A 18 -2.37 -13.54 3.29
CA GLY A 18 -2.06 -14.91 2.97
C GLY A 18 -0.62 -15.22 3.33
N SER A 19 -0.06 -16.26 2.76
CA SER A 19 1.27 -16.68 3.09
C SER A 19 2.32 -16.10 2.15
N ARG A 20 1.93 -15.48 1.06
CA ARG A 20 2.89 -15.03 0.10
C ARG A 20 2.89 -13.54 -0.18
N ARG A 21 1.94 -12.79 0.29
CA ARG A 21 1.82 -11.38 -0.04
C ARG A 21 1.79 -10.51 1.19
N THR A 22 2.40 -9.36 1.12
CA THR A 22 2.40 -8.40 2.20
C THR A 22 2.23 -7.02 1.61
N TYR A 23 1.44 -6.19 2.27
CA TYR A 23 1.27 -4.82 1.85
C TYR A 23 1.91 -3.91 2.88
N PHE A 24 2.69 -2.94 2.42
CA PHE A 24 3.32 -1.98 3.30
C PHE A 24 2.73 -0.62 2.98
N PHE A 25 2.36 0.11 4.01
CA PHE A 25 1.79 1.43 3.85
C PHE A 25 2.73 2.38 4.56
N ASP A 26 3.44 3.20 3.83
CA ASP A 26 4.44 4.08 4.40
C ASP A 26 4.06 5.52 4.23
N VAL A 27 4.27 6.32 5.26
CA VAL A 27 4.08 7.75 5.17
C VAL A 27 5.44 8.37 4.92
N ARG A 28 5.55 9.21 3.90
CA ARG A 28 6.80 9.85 3.56
C ARG A 28 6.57 11.33 3.39
N GLN A 29 7.64 12.07 3.34
CA GLN A 29 7.56 13.52 3.23
C GLN A 29 8.35 13.97 2.02
N THR A 30 7.81 14.92 1.26
CA THR A 30 8.52 15.48 0.12
C THR A 30 9.49 16.52 0.60
N LYS A 31 10.32 17.05 -0.30
CA LYS A 31 11.23 18.10 0.05
C LYS A 31 10.48 19.34 0.47
N GLY A 32 9.29 19.56 -0.06
CA GLY A 32 8.49 20.69 0.32
C GLY A 32 7.72 20.49 1.58
N LYS A 33 8.00 19.40 2.28
CA LYS A 33 7.36 19.10 3.53
C LYS A 33 5.88 18.72 3.42
N ASP A 34 5.47 18.26 2.27
CA ASP A 34 4.15 17.70 2.13
C ASP A 34 4.25 16.21 2.35
N TYR A 35 3.16 15.59 2.74
CA TYR A 35 3.17 14.16 3.01
C TYR A 35 2.53 13.39 1.88
N TYR A 36 2.99 12.17 1.67
CA TYR A 36 2.33 11.28 0.75
C TYR A 36 2.44 9.87 1.33
N VAL A 37 1.63 8.97 0.79
CA VAL A 37 1.60 7.58 1.23
C VAL A 37 2.11 6.73 0.08
N SER A 38 2.99 5.78 0.36
CA SER A 38 3.35 4.81 -0.65
C SER A 38 2.80 3.47 -0.19
N ILE A 39 2.21 2.74 -1.12
CA ILE A 39 1.67 1.41 -0.84
C ILE A 39 2.49 0.44 -1.67
N THR A 40 3.11 -0.53 -1.03
CA THR A 40 3.94 -1.51 -1.70
C THR A 40 3.33 -2.89 -1.51
N GLU A 41 3.09 -3.58 -2.60
CA GLU A 41 2.67 -4.96 -2.53
C GLU A 41 3.90 -5.81 -2.79
N SER A 42 4.26 -6.68 -1.87
CA SER A 42 5.40 -7.56 -2.01
C SER A 42 4.86 -8.98 -2.09
N SER A 43 5.15 -9.68 -3.16
CA SER A 43 4.60 -11.01 -3.38
C SER A 43 5.73 -11.98 -3.64
N LYS A 44 5.74 -13.11 -2.93
CA LYS A 44 6.78 -14.08 -3.10
C LYS A 44 6.64 -14.74 -4.45
N ARG A 45 7.73 -14.84 -5.18
CA ARG A 45 7.66 -15.40 -6.53
C ARG A 45 7.37 -16.88 -6.45
N SER A 46 6.64 -17.38 -7.43
CA SER A 46 6.27 -18.77 -7.41
C SER A 46 7.46 -19.67 -7.68
N ASP A 47 8.52 -19.18 -8.29
CA ASP A 47 9.68 -19.99 -8.55
C ASP A 47 10.62 -20.00 -7.34
N GLY A 48 10.23 -19.35 -6.27
CA GLY A 48 11.05 -19.35 -5.06
C GLY A 48 12.23 -18.44 -5.07
N GLU A 49 12.38 -17.63 -6.12
CA GLU A 49 13.51 -16.77 -6.24
C GLU A 49 13.16 -15.33 -5.99
N GLY A 50 13.02 -14.93 -4.78
CA GLY A 50 12.82 -13.52 -4.45
C GLY A 50 11.36 -13.10 -4.47
N TYR A 51 11.15 -11.82 -4.59
CA TYR A 51 9.83 -11.22 -4.50
C TYR A 51 9.59 -10.26 -5.63
N ASP A 52 8.33 -10.17 -6.04
CA ASP A 52 7.92 -9.14 -6.96
C ASP A 52 7.34 -8.02 -6.13
N ARG A 53 7.64 -6.79 -6.47
CA ARG A 53 7.12 -5.66 -5.74
C ARG A 53 6.48 -4.68 -6.66
N HIS A 54 5.34 -4.17 -6.26
CA HIS A 54 4.64 -3.15 -7.01
C HIS A 54 4.31 -2.03 -6.04
N LYS A 55 4.58 -0.79 -6.45
CA LYS A 55 4.42 0.33 -5.55
C LYS A 55 3.60 1.41 -6.20
N LEU A 56 2.76 2.06 -5.43
CA LEU A 56 2.04 3.21 -5.93
C LEU A 56 2.09 4.31 -4.89
N PHE A 57 1.88 5.53 -5.34
CA PHE A 57 2.00 6.68 -4.47
C PHE A 57 0.70 7.45 -4.47
N ILE A 58 0.25 7.83 -3.27
CA ILE A 58 -0.97 8.60 -3.11
C ILE A 58 -0.57 9.90 -2.45
N TYR A 59 -0.85 11.03 -3.10
CA TYR A 59 -0.46 12.31 -2.55
C TYR A 59 -1.63 12.89 -1.76
N LYS A 60 -1.31 13.84 -0.86
CA LYS A 60 -2.28 14.26 0.13
C LYS A 60 -3.57 14.81 -0.46
N GLU A 61 -3.48 15.45 -1.60
CA GLU A 61 -4.68 16.01 -2.19
C GLU A 61 -5.62 14.94 -2.70
N ASP A 62 -5.16 13.70 -2.80
CA ASP A 62 -6.00 12.62 -3.28
C ASP A 62 -6.38 11.63 -2.19
N PHE A 63 -5.95 11.86 -0.97
CA PHE A 63 -6.20 10.90 0.11
C PHE A 63 -7.68 10.56 0.25
N ASN A 64 -8.51 11.55 0.36
CA ASN A 64 -9.92 11.29 0.62
C ASN A 64 -10.60 10.61 -0.57
N ARG A 65 -10.27 11.06 -1.78
CA ARG A 65 -10.89 10.47 -2.95
C ARG A 65 -10.43 9.03 -3.16
N PHE A 66 -9.16 8.77 -2.90
CA PHE A 66 -8.65 7.43 -3.06
C PHE A 66 -9.32 6.50 -2.05
N LEU A 67 -9.40 6.94 -0.80
CA LEU A 67 -10.00 6.14 0.24
C LEU A 67 -11.47 5.87 -0.06
N GLU A 68 -12.20 6.88 -0.49
CA GLU A 68 -13.60 6.70 -0.80
C GLU A 68 -13.80 5.74 -1.96
N CYS A 69 -13.00 5.89 -2.99
CA CYS A 69 -13.14 5.04 -4.16
C CYS A 69 -12.85 3.59 -3.81
N LEU A 70 -11.83 3.36 -2.99
CA LEU A 70 -11.50 2.02 -2.57
C LEU A 70 -12.63 1.45 -1.71
N GLN A 71 -13.14 2.26 -0.79
CA GLN A 71 -14.22 1.82 0.08
C GLN A 71 -15.48 1.46 -0.70
N GLU A 72 -15.83 2.31 -1.67
CA GLU A 72 -17.01 2.04 -2.48
C GLU A 72 -16.85 0.78 -3.30
N THR A 73 -15.66 0.55 -3.81
CA THR A 73 -15.41 -0.63 -4.62
C THR A 73 -15.50 -1.89 -3.78
N ILE A 74 -14.95 -1.86 -2.57
CA ILE A 74 -15.03 -2.99 -1.68
C ILE A 74 -16.48 -3.22 -1.26
N ASN A 75 -17.21 -2.13 -0.99
CA ASN A 75 -18.60 -2.27 -0.58
C ASN A 75 -19.45 -2.88 -1.69
N GLU A 76 -19.14 -2.57 -2.93
CA GLU A 76 -19.87 -3.14 -4.04
C GLU A 76 -19.72 -4.66 -4.02
N VAL A 77 -18.52 -5.15 -3.78
CA VAL A 77 -18.31 -6.58 -3.71
C VAL A 77 -19.06 -7.17 -2.53
N LYS A 78 -18.91 -6.56 -1.36
CA LYS A 78 -19.53 -7.12 -0.17
C LYS A 78 -21.05 -7.09 -0.20
N ASN A 79 -21.61 -6.05 -0.73
CA ASN A 79 -23.05 -5.90 -0.67
C ASN A 79 -23.80 -6.50 -1.85
N ASN A 80 -23.16 -6.58 -2.99
CA ASN A 80 -23.89 -6.96 -4.20
C ASN A 80 -23.35 -8.18 -4.92
N LEU A 81 -22.11 -8.53 -4.68
CA LEU A 81 -21.51 -9.62 -5.44
C LEU A 81 -21.20 -10.87 -4.64
N LEU A 82 -20.90 -10.73 -3.37
CA LEU A 82 -20.59 -11.90 -2.58
C LEU A 82 -21.87 -12.53 -2.06
N PRO A 83 -21.94 -13.82 -2.06
CA PRO A 83 -23.14 -14.47 -1.53
C PRO A 83 -23.06 -14.41 -0.02
N ASP A 84 -24.17 -14.49 0.64
CA ASP A 84 -24.18 -14.53 2.08
C ASP A 84 -23.74 -15.84 2.62
#